data_f52a6a053a0fa78a8f1280dc24ef50df
#
_entry.id   f52a6a053a0fa78a8f1280dc24ef50df
#
_cell.length_a   1.000
_cell.length_b   1.000
_cell.length_c   1.000
_cell.angle_alpha   90.00
_cell.angle_beta   90.00
_cell.angle_gamma   90.00
#
_symmetry.space_group_name_H-M   'P 1'
#
loop_
_entity.id
_entity.type
_entity.pdbx_description
1 polymer ?
#
loop_
_entity_poly.entity_id
_entity_poly.type
_entity_poly.pdbx_seq_one_letter_code
_entity_poly.pdbx_strand_id
1 'polypeptide(L)'
;MKTKAILLMVFFLGWVTTGWAADHVKGDGKLTSKKISVTDYNEIKVDGVIDFNYEQSDDPSTVEVTVDQNLHPYVNIEVKDRVLTIAFKGAKVDHFTKFIVKTNSKWLAAAKVSGNANFMVNSPLTGDETVIKANANSLVQLKETVTVGKLDLNVSGSANMVVNHLEADKIECDIDGSGSITIKKGNAK
;
A
#
# COMPACT_ATOMS: atom_id res chain seq x y z
N MET A 1 59.55 -45.96 27.44
CA MET A 1 58.74 -44.74 27.38
C MET A 1 57.82 -44.84 26.13
N LYS A 2 56.53 -45.02 26.33
CA LYS A 2 55.51 -45.21 25.23
C LYS A 2 54.80 -43.91 25.04
N THR A 3 55.06 -43.24 23.93
CA THR A 3 54.41 -42.00 23.53
C THR A 3 53.05 -42.32 22.88
N LYS A 4 51.94 -41.91 23.54
CA LYS A 4 50.56 -42.01 22.98
C LYS A 4 50.32 -40.82 22.10
N ALA A 5 50.10 -41.04 20.79
CA ALA A 5 49.63 -40.06 19.85
C ALA A 5 48.10 -39.93 20.02
N ILE A 6 47.65 -38.75 20.41
CA ILE A 6 46.22 -38.41 20.47
C ILE A 6 45.85 -37.84 19.11
N LEU A 7 45.01 -38.59 18.34
CA LEU A 7 44.44 -38.17 17.07
C LEU A 7 43.24 -37.26 17.36
N LEU A 8 43.39 -35.95 17.14
CA LEU A 8 42.31 -34.97 17.29
C LEU A 8 41.48 -34.97 16.03
N MET A 9 40.30 -35.62 16.07
CA MET A 9 39.35 -35.65 14.97
C MET A 9 38.50 -34.40 15.04
N VAL A 10 38.80 -33.37 14.23
CA VAL A 10 38.02 -32.17 14.11
C VAL A 10 36.77 -32.46 13.26
N PHE A 11 35.62 -32.57 13.91
CA PHE A 11 34.33 -32.68 13.27
C PHE A 11 33.95 -31.30 12.72
N PHE A 12 34.15 -31.10 11.43
CA PHE A 12 33.59 -29.93 10.71
C PHE A 12 32.07 -30.14 10.58
N LEU A 13 31.26 -29.61 11.51
CA LEU A 13 29.84 -29.45 11.31
C LEU A 13 29.66 -28.35 10.25
N GLY A 14 29.50 -28.75 9.01
CA GLY A 14 29.04 -27.88 7.95
C GLY A 14 27.61 -27.38 8.29
N TRP A 15 27.49 -26.10 8.61
CA TRP A 15 26.21 -25.43 8.68
C TRP A 15 25.67 -25.36 7.25
N VAL A 16 24.77 -26.30 6.92
CA VAL A 16 23.94 -26.18 5.72
C VAL A 16 22.93 -25.09 6.03
N THR A 17 23.24 -23.86 5.65
CA THR A 17 22.25 -22.80 5.57
C THR A 17 21.30 -23.17 4.43
N THR A 18 20.18 -23.82 4.74
CA THR A 18 19.07 -23.94 3.80
C THR A 18 18.54 -22.54 3.57
N GLY A 19 19.10 -21.86 2.59
CA GLY A 19 18.52 -20.64 2.05
C GLY A 19 17.15 -21.02 1.50
N TRP A 20 16.09 -20.59 2.15
CA TRP A 20 14.75 -20.69 1.63
C TRP A 20 14.69 -19.72 0.44
N ALA A 21 14.88 -20.25 -0.76
CA ALA A 21 14.57 -19.52 -1.97
C ALA A 21 13.07 -19.23 -1.91
N ALA A 22 12.68 -17.96 -1.89
CA ALA A 22 11.27 -17.59 -2.00
C ALA A 22 10.74 -18.17 -3.31
N ASP A 23 9.62 -18.89 -3.24
CA ASP A 23 8.97 -19.43 -4.43
C ASP A 23 8.64 -18.28 -5.39
N HIS A 24 9.08 -18.43 -6.65
CA HIS A 24 8.75 -17.52 -7.73
C HIS A 24 7.42 -17.92 -8.33
N VAL A 25 6.43 -17.04 -8.26
CA VAL A 25 5.06 -17.31 -8.73
C VAL A 25 4.69 -16.31 -9.82
N LYS A 26 4.00 -16.81 -10.85
CA LYS A 26 3.42 -15.99 -11.93
C LYS A 26 1.91 -16.12 -11.92
N GLY A 27 1.22 -15.03 -12.23
CA GLY A 27 -0.22 -15.05 -12.46
C GLY A 27 -0.64 -15.95 -13.60
N ASP A 28 -1.80 -16.59 -13.48
CA ASP A 28 -2.37 -17.52 -14.46
C ASP A 28 -3.22 -16.83 -15.53
N GLY A 29 -3.34 -15.51 -15.49
CA GLY A 29 -4.14 -14.70 -16.42
C GLY A 29 -5.65 -14.72 -16.14
N LYS A 30 -6.12 -15.45 -15.13
CA LYS A 30 -7.55 -15.57 -14.80
C LYS A 30 -7.89 -14.65 -13.62
N LEU A 31 -8.37 -13.45 -13.91
CA LEU A 31 -8.76 -12.50 -12.86
C LEU A 31 -9.99 -12.99 -12.09
N THR A 32 -9.88 -12.99 -10.77
CA THR A 32 -11.00 -13.25 -9.86
C THR A 32 -10.99 -12.26 -8.71
N SER A 33 -12.18 -11.99 -8.14
CA SER A 33 -12.34 -11.06 -7.03
C SER A 33 -12.70 -11.82 -5.75
N LYS A 34 -12.11 -11.39 -4.63
CA LYS A 34 -12.50 -11.84 -3.29
C LYS A 34 -12.75 -10.64 -2.42
N LYS A 35 -13.90 -10.64 -1.72
CA LYS A 35 -14.30 -9.60 -0.77
C LYS A 35 -14.29 -10.16 0.64
N ILE A 36 -13.68 -9.45 1.57
CA ILE A 36 -13.65 -9.78 2.99
C ILE A 36 -14.04 -8.56 3.84
N SER A 37 -14.61 -8.81 5.00
CA SER A 37 -14.78 -7.79 6.03
C SER A 37 -13.49 -7.63 6.82
N VAL A 38 -13.15 -6.40 7.16
CA VAL A 38 -11.97 -6.08 7.99
C VAL A 38 -12.39 -5.24 9.19
N THR A 39 -11.54 -5.16 10.20
CA THR A 39 -11.74 -4.21 11.31
C THR A 39 -11.58 -2.78 10.81
N ASP A 40 -12.22 -1.82 11.50
CA ASP A 40 -12.12 -0.41 11.13
C ASP A 40 -10.67 0.08 11.14
N TYR A 41 -10.37 0.89 10.13
CA TYR A 41 -9.07 1.53 9.96
C TYR A 41 -9.28 3.00 9.53
N ASN A 42 -8.28 3.81 9.69
CA ASN A 42 -8.26 5.20 9.24
C ASN A 42 -6.94 5.59 8.57
N GLU A 43 -6.02 4.67 8.47
CA GLU A 43 -4.79 4.84 7.71
C GLU A 43 -4.64 3.73 6.67
N ILE A 44 -4.06 4.07 5.53
CA ILE A 44 -3.78 3.14 4.42
C ILE A 44 -2.31 3.22 4.06
N LYS A 45 -1.69 2.05 3.89
CA LYS A 45 -0.34 1.93 3.36
C LYS A 45 -0.35 1.06 2.11
N VAL A 46 0.03 1.66 0.98
CA VAL A 46 0.10 0.99 -0.33
C VAL A 46 1.54 1.06 -0.82
N ASP A 47 2.08 -0.08 -1.25
CA ASP A 47 3.40 -0.17 -1.86
C ASP A 47 3.41 -1.19 -2.99
N GLY A 48 4.04 -0.85 -4.11
CA GLY A 48 4.19 -1.73 -5.26
C GLY A 48 3.37 -1.31 -6.48
N VAL A 49 3.00 -2.28 -7.31
CA VAL A 49 2.20 -2.08 -8.53
C VAL A 49 0.76 -2.48 -8.23
N ILE A 50 -0.09 -1.51 -7.93
CA ILE A 50 -1.46 -1.75 -7.47
C ILE A 50 -2.39 -0.60 -7.85
N ASP A 51 -3.60 -0.92 -8.31
CA ASP A 51 -4.70 0.03 -8.50
C ASP A 51 -5.59 0.01 -7.27
N PHE A 52 -5.45 0.99 -6.40
CA PHE A 52 -6.12 1.07 -5.11
C PHE A 52 -7.25 2.10 -5.13
N ASN A 53 -8.47 1.63 -4.93
CA ASN A 53 -9.69 2.44 -4.91
C ASN A 53 -10.23 2.52 -3.48
N TYR A 54 -10.35 3.72 -2.97
CA TYR A 54 -10.88 4.01 -1.64
C TYR A 54 -12.17 4.80 -1.73
N GLU A 55 -13.11 4.48 -0.85
CA GLU A 55 -14.34 5.22 -0.64
C GLU A 55 -14.52 5.51 0.86
N GLN A 56 -14.81 6.74 1.22
CA GLN A 56 -15.28 7.06 2.56
C GLN A 56 -16.75 6.69 2.69
N SER A 57 -17.10 5.86 3.67
CA SER A 57 -18.46 5.38 3.89
C SER A 57 -18.67 4.99 5.35
N ASP A 58 -19.88 5.19 5.86
CA ASP A 58 -20.32 4.70 7.16
C ASP A 58 -20.62 3.20 7.18
N ASP A 59 -20.61 2.54 6.02
CA ASP A 59 -20.78 1.10 5.91
C ASP A 59 -19.62 0.34 6.58
N PRO A 60 -19.85 -0.90 7.05
CA PRO A 60 -18.77 -1.73 7.59
C PRO A 60 -17.60 -1.85 6.63
N SER A 61 -16.39 -1.74 7.18
CA SER A 61 -15.16 -1.76 6.38
C SER A 61 -14.96 -3.11 5.68
N THR A 62 -14.72 -3.04 4.39
CA THR A 62 -14.49 -4.21 3.53
C THR A 62 -13.28 -3.99 2.63
N VAL A 63 -12.66 -5.08 2.22
CA VAL A 63 -11.61 -5.09 1.20
C VAL A 63 -12.00 -6.09 0.12
N GLU A 64 -12.09 -5.63 -1.11
CA GLU A 64 -12.25 -6.47 -2.30
C GLU A 64 -10.95 -6.43 -3.11
N VAL A 65 -10.37 -7.60 -3.34
CA VAL A 65 -9.14 -7.76 -4.11
C VAL A 65 -9.43 -8.52 -5.40
N THR A 66 -9.07 -7.94 -6.51
CA THR A 66 -9.07 -8.57 -7.85
C THR A 66 -7.65 -8.79 -8.30
N VAL A 67 -7.29 -10.06 -8.51
CA VAL A 67 -5.96 -10.50 -8.93
C VAL A 67 -6.08 -11.83 -9.68
N ASP A 68 -5.02 -12.30 -10.32
CA ASP A 68 -4.98 -13.65 -10.89
C ASP A 68 -5.36 -14.70 -9.86
N GLN A 69 -6.19 -15.66 -10.25
CA GLN A 69 -6.82 -16.65 -9.34
C GLN A 69 -5.82 -17.39 -8.46
N ASN A 70 -4.70 -17.79 -9.05
CA ASN A 70 -3.63 -18.52 -8.37
C ASN A 70 -2.82 -17.65 -7.39
N LEU A 71 -2.94 -16.32 -7.45
CA LEU A 71 -2.20 -15.39 -6.59
C LEU A 71 -2.94 -15.03 -5.31
N HIS A 72 -4.25 -15.29 -5.19
CA HIS A 72 -5.00 -15.00 -3.96
C HIS A 72 -4.40 -15.59 -2.67
N PRO A 73 -3.80 -16.80 -2.66
CA PRO A 73 -3.16 -17.33 -1.46
C PRO A 73 -1.97 -16.51 -0.95
N TYR A 74 -1.39 -15.71 -1.84
CA TYR A 74 -0.23 -14.86 -1.53
C TYR A 74 -0.60 -13.41 -1.22
N VAL A 75 -1.88 -13.02 -1.35
CA VAL A 75 -2.34 -11.68 -0.96
C VAL A 75 -2.53 -11.65 0.54
N ASN A 76 -1.74 -10.83 1.23
CA ASN A 76 -1.90 -10.54 2.65
C ASN A 76 -2.69 -9.24 2.81
N ILE A 77 -3.77 -9.29 3.57
CA ILE A 77 -4.58 -8.14 3.97
C ILE A 77 -4.53 -8.07 5.48
N GLU A 78 -3.97 -7.00 6.00
CA GLU A 78 -3.75 -6.82 7.43
C GLU A 78 -4.21 -5.44 7.87
N VAL A 79 -5.00 -5.39 8.95
CA VAL A 79 -5.29 -4.16 9.68
C VAL A 79 -4.61 -4.27 11.04
N LYS A 80 -3.61 -3.44 11.27
CA LYS A 80 -2.88 -3.36 12.52
C LYS A 80 -2.75 -1.90 12.95
N ASP A 81 -3.02 -1.61 14.21
CA ASP A 81 -2.96 -0.25 14.78
C ASP A 81 -3.77 0.76 13.95
N ARG A 82 -4.92 0.31 13.39
CA ARG A 82 -5.80 1.05 12.48
C ARG A 82 -5.17 1.39 11.12
N VAL A 83 -4.09 0.74 10.73
CA VAL A 83 -3.46 0.86 9.41
C VAL A 83 -3.82 -0.35 8.55
N LEU A 84 -4.50 -0.13 7.43
CA LEU A 84 -4.71 -1.16 6.41
C LEU A 84 -3.46 -1.27 5.53
N THR A 85 -2.91 -2.47 5.46
CA THR A 85 -1.80 -2.81 4.56
C THR A 85 -2.20 -3.99 3.68
N ILE A 86 -1.92 -3.88 2.39
CA ILE A 86 -2.17 -4.94 1.41
C ILE A 86 -0.90 -5.15 0.58
N ALA A 87 -0.43 -6.39 0.54
CA ALA A 87 0.79 -6.75 -0.18
C ALA A 87 0.82 -8.23 -0.53
N PHE A 88 1.69 -8.64 -1.43
CA PHE A 88 2.02 -10.05 -1.59
C PHE A 88 2.95 -10.51 -0.46
N LYS A 89 2.72 -11.71 0.07
CA LYS A 89 3.50 -12.33 1.15
C LYS A 89 3.68 -13.84 0.90
N GLY A 90 4.85 -14.35 1.27
CA GLY A 90 5.15 -15.79 1.19
C GLY A 90 5.71 -16.26 -0.15
N ALA A 91 5.64 -15.44 -1.20
CA ALA A 91 6.25 -15.72 -2.49
C ALA A 91 6.76 -14.42 -3.13
N LYS A 92 7.72 -14.55 -4.05
CA LYS A 92 8.09 -13.47 -4.97
C LYS A 92 7.19 -13.56 -6.20
N VAL A 93 6.28 -12.62 -6.35
CA VAL A 93 5.40 -12.54 -7.52
C VAL A 93 6.16 -11.81 -8.63
N ASP A 94 6.53 -12.53 -9.68
CA ASP A 94 7.33 -11.98 -10.78
C ASP A 94 6.47 -11.28 -11.83
N HIS A 95 5.25 -11.77 -12.05
CA HIS A 95 4.33 -11.22 -13.03
C HIS A 95 2.88 -11.50 -12.64
N PHE A 96 2.00 -10.53 -12.84
CA PHE A 96 0.55 -10.66 -12.67
C PHE A 96 -0.19 -9.77 -13.69
N THR A 97 -1.43 -10.11 -13.99
CA THR A 97 -2.25 -9.40 -14.97
C THR A 97 -2.70 -8.04 -14.43
N LYS A 98 -3.29 -8.03 -13.23
CA LYS A 98 -3.71 -6.84 -12.49
C LYS A 98 -3.73 -7.12 -11.00
N PHE A 99 -3.53 -6.08 -10.21
CA PHE A 99 -3.78 -6.10 -8.78
C PHE A 99 -4.64 -4.88 -8.43
N ILE A 100 -5.94 -5.10 -8.27
CA ILE A 100 -6.91 -4.05 -7.99
C ILE A 100 -7.47 -4.27 -6.59
N VAL A 101 -7.51 -3.21 -5.80
CA VAL A 101 -8.13 -3.19 -4.48
C VAL A 101 -9.26 -2.17 -4.47
N LYS A 102 -10.40 -2.55 -3.89
CA LYS A 102 -11.48 -1.63 -3.51
C LYS A 102 -11.72 -1.77 -2.03
N THR A 103 -11.83 -0.66 -1.33
CA THR A 103 -12.01 -0.67 0.11
C THR A 103 -12.73 0.58 0.59
N ASN A 104 -13.32 0.51 1.78
CA ASN A 104 -14.00 1.63 2.41
C ASN A 104 -13.67 1.70 3.89
N SER A 105 -13.70 2.92 4.43
CA SER A 105 -13.70 3.16 5.87
C SER A 105 -14.46 4.45 6.20
N LYS A 106 -14.78 4.63 7.47
CA LYS A 106 -15.58 5.76 7.94
C LYS A 106 -14.90 7.11 7.71
N TRP A 107 -13.57 7.15 7.87
CA TRP A 107 -12.74 8.33 7.61
C TRP A 107 -11.33 7.91 7.21
N LEU A 108 -10.62 8.82 6.55
CA LEU A 108 -9.21 8.65 6.16
C LEU A 108 -8.35 9.72 6.82
N ALA A 109 -7.60 9.34 7.85
CA ALA A 109 -6.64 10.23 8.50
C ALA A 109 -5.31 10.29 7.75
N ALA A 110 -4.85 9.16 7.18
CA ALA A 110 -3.62 9.15 6.40
C ALA A 110 -3.63 8.11 5.27
N ALA A 111 -2.98 8.45 4.16
CA ALA A 111 -2.60 7.50 3.11
C ALA A 111 -1.13 7.65 2.75
N LYS A 112 -0.40 6.52 2.76
CA LYS A 112 1.00 6.45 2.30
C LYS A 112 1.04 5.56 1.07
N VAL A 113 1.40 6.15 -0.06
CA VAL A 113 1.39 5.49 -1.37
C VAL A 113 2.79 5.51 -1.96
N SER A 114 3.31 4.35 -2.33
CA SER A 114 4.66 4.23 -2.89
C SER A 114 4.73 3.19 -4.02
N GLY A 115 5.88 3.11 -4.67
CA GLY A 115 6.09 2.24 -5.82
C GLY A 115 5.48 2.81 -7.12
N ASN A 116 4.82 1.95 -7.90
CA ASN A 116 4.07 2.32 -9.10
C ASN A 116 2.55 2.20 -8.83
N ALA A 117 2.10 2.60 -7.65
CA ALA A 117 0.72 2.47 -7.23
C ALA A 117 -0.14 3.64 -7.77
N ASN A 118 -1.37 3.31 -8.15
CA ASN A 118 -2.43 4.28 -8.40
C ASN A 118 -3.39 4.27 -7.22
N PHE A 119 -3.51 5.36 -6.50
CA PHE A 119 -4.43 5.50 -5.36
C PHE A 119 -5.53 6.50 -5.73
N MET A 120 -6.76 6.02 -5.75
CA MET A 120 -7.92 6.79 -6.16
C MET A 120 -8.93 6.87 -5.01
N VAL A 121 -9.30 8.09 -4.62
CA VAL A 121 -10.44 8.37 -3.74
C VAL A 121 -11.64 8.70 -4.62
N ASN A 122 -12.65 7.82 -4.61
CA ASN A 122 -13.80 7.88 -5.52
C ASN A 122 -15.08 8.42 -4.85
N SER A 123 -14.99 8.84 -3.59
CA SER A 123 -16.07 9.47 -2.82
C SER A 123 -15.66 10.84 -2.32
N PRO A 124 -16.59 11.71 -1.90
CA PRO A 124 -16.24 12.86 -1.10
C PRO A 124 -15.41 12.45 0.12
N LEU A 125 -14.40 13.25 0.46
CA LEU A 125 -13.55 13.04 1.63
C LEU A 125 -13.82 14.13 2.65
N THR A 126 -14.17 13.74 3.88
CA THR A 126 -14.45 14.67 4.97
C THR A 126 -13.68 14.29 6.22
N GLY A 127 -13.29 15.27 7.01
CA GLY A 127 -12.59 15.03 8.28
C GLY A 127 -11.94 16.30 8.85
N ASP A 128 -11.33 16.15 10.02
CA ASP A 128 -10.61 17.26 10.65
C ASP A 128 -9.24 17.45 10.00
N GLU A 129 -8.48 16.37 9.86
CA GLU A 129 -7.15 16.38 9.23
C GLU A 129 -6.96 15.14 8.37
N THR A 130 -6.38 15.34 7.18
CA THR A 130 -5.97 14.26 6.29
C THR A 130 -4.57 14.49 5.77
N VAL A 131 -3.71 13.47 5.89
CA VAL A 131 -2.32 13.48 5.41
C VAL A 131 -2.16 12.49 4.28
N ILE A 132 -1.71 12.94 3.11
CA ILE A 132 -1.45 12.06 1.96
C ILE A 132 0.00 12.19 1.55
N LYS A 133 0.71 11.06 1.53
CA LYS A 133 2.11 10.96 1.12
C LYS A 133 2.23 10.07 -0.10
N ALA A 134 2.75 10.63 -1.19
CA ALA A 134 3.01 9.92 -2.44
C ALA A 134 4.51 9.88 -2.73
N ASN A 135 5.06 8.69 -2.95
CA ASN A 135 6.49 8.49 -3.17
C ASN A 135 6.74 7.70 -4.46
N ALA A 136 7.99 7.72 -4.92
CA ALA A 136 8.48 7.02 -6.11
C ALA A 136 7.73 7.45 -7.38
N ASN A 137 7.04 6.55 -8.10
CA ASN A 137 6.28 6.87 -9.33
C ASN A 137 4.77 6.75 -9.11
N SER A 138 4.30 6.91 -7.87
CA SER A 138 2.89 6.74 -7.56
C SER A 138 2.02 7.89 -8.08
N LEU A 139 0.75 7.59 -8.33
CA LEU A 139 -0.28 8.54 -8.69
C LEU A 139 -1.38 8.54 -7.65
N VAL A 140 -1.71 9.70 -7.10
CA VAL A 140 -2.83 9.89 -6.18
C VAL A 140 -3.87 10.79 -6.83
N GLN A 141 -5.14 10.38 -6.81
CA GLN A 141 -6.25 11.15 -7.36
C GLN A 141 -7.40 11.24 -6.36
N LEU A 142 -7.69 12.45 -5.88
CA LEU A 142 -8.91 12.76 -5.12
C LEU A 142 -9.95 13.28 -6.13
N LYS A 143 -10.87 12.39 -6.53
CA LYS A 143 -11.77 12.64 -7.68
C LYS A 143 -12.97 13.50 -7.32
N GLU A 144 -13.42 13.43 -6.08
CA GLU A 144 -14.56 14.15 -5.56
C GLU A 144 -14.12 15.31 -4.65
N THR A 145 -15.06 16.01 -4.05
CA THR A 145 -14.76 17.12 -3.15
C THR A 145 -14.08 16.64 -1.87
N VAL A 146 -13.01 17.30 -1.49
CA VAL A 146 -12.32 17.13 -0.21
C VAL A 146 -12.70 18.30 0.69
N THR A 147 -13.40 18.02 1.79
CA THR A 147 -13.82 19.01 2.79
C THR A 147 -13.20 18.65 4.13
N VAL A 148 -12.10 19.32 4.50
CA VAL A 148 -11.32 18.98 5.71
C VAL A 148 -10.86 20.25 6.43
N GLY A 149 -10.62 20.18 7.74
CA GLY A 149 -9.99 21.26 8.47
C GLY A 149 -8.55 21.50 8.01
N LYS A 150 -7.76 20.42 7.87
CA LYS A 150 -6.38 20.49 7.38
C LYS A 150 -6.12 19.39 6.34
N LEU A 151 -5.53 19.77 5.20
CA LEU A 151 -4.98 18.84 4.22
C LEU A 151 -3.47 18.98 4.11
N ASP A 152 -2.74 17.90 4.34
CA ASP A 152 -1.29 17.83 4.23
C ASP A 152 -0.91 16.89 3.07
N LEU A 153 -0.31 17.43 2.02
CA LEU A 153 0.07 16.74 0.80
C LEU A 153 1.59 16.70 0.64
N ASN A 154 2.17 15.53 0.71
CA ASN A 154 3.60 15.33 0.56
C ASN A 154 3.91 14.47 -0.66
N VAL A 155 4.71 14.98 -1.56
CA VAL A 155 5.18 14.28 -2.76
C VAL A 155 6.68 14.12 -2.72
N SER A 156 7.18 12.91 -2.96
CA SER A 156 8.61 12.69 -3.15
C SER A 156 8.91 11.83 -4.38
N GLY A 157 10.11 11.97 -4.93
CA GLY A 157 10.50 11.29 -6.16
C GLY A 157 9.77 11.86 -7.39
N SER A 158 9.13 11.00 -8.17
CA SER A 158 8.38 11.37 -9.39
C SER A 158 6.87 11.16 -9.23
N ALA A 159 6.39 11.11 -7.99
CA ALA A 159 4.96 10.90 -7.71
C ALA A 159 4.13 12.14 -8.09
N ASN A 160 2.85 11.90 -8.40
CA ASN A 160 1.93 12.97 -8.76
C ASN A 160 0.64 12.88 -7.93
N MET A 161 0.14 14.02 -7.49
CA MET A 161 -1.16 14.14 -6.83
C MET A 161 -2.09 15.08 -7.60
N VAL A 162 -3.34 14.68 -7.71
CA VAL A 162 -4.40 15.49 -8.31
C VAL A 162 -5.58 15.58 -7.35
N VAL A 163 -5.94 16.78 -6.95
CA VAL A 163 -7.13 17.08 -6.16
C VAL A 163 -8.12 17.84 -7.07
N ASN A 164 -9.28 17.25 -7.32
CA ASN A 164 -10.25 17.88 -8.23
C ASN A 164 -10.94 19.09 -7.61
N HIS A 165 -11.36 18.98 -6.34
CA HIS A 165 -11.99 20.08 -5.63
C HIS A 165 -11.61 20.04 -4.15
N LEU A 166 -11.14 21.17 -3.61
CA LEU A 166 -10.68 21.31 -2.23
C LEU A 166 -11.45 22.41 -1.50
N GLU A 167 -11.96 22.09 -0.33
CA GLU A 167 -12.50 23.02 0.66
C GLU A 167 -11.78 22.73 1.99
N ALA A 168 -10.84 23.57 2.39
CA ALA A 168 -10.06 23.36 3.60
C ALA A 168 -9.85 24.67 4.37
N ASP A 169 -9.70 24.57 5.69
CA ASP A 169 -9.26 25.73 6.48
C ASP A 169 -7.75 25.95 6.34
N LYS A 170 -6.99 24.86 6.17
CA LYS A 170 -5.53 24.91 5.97
C LYS A 170 -5.07 23.86 4.97
N ILE A 171 -4.15 24.23 4.11
CA ILE A 171 -3.43 23.30 3.24
C ILE A 171 -1.93 23.45 3.43
N GLU A 172 -1.24 22.31 3.53
CA GLU A 172 0.22 22.22 3.50
C GLU A 172 0.63 21.36 2.31
N CYS A 173 1.59 21.82 1.50
CA CYS A 173 2.10 21.07 0.35
C CYS A 173 3.62 21.05 0.41
N ASP A 174 4.21 19.86 0.32
CA ASP A 174 5.64 19.65 0.28
C ASP A 174 6.01 18.78 -0.92
N ILE A 175 7.00 19.20 -1.70
CA ILE A 175 7.46 18.47 -2.90
C ILE A 175 8.97 18.32 -2.82
N ASP A 176 9.43 17.06 -2.70
CA ASP A 176 10.85 16.69 -2.74
C ASP A 176 11.11 15.79 -3.96
N GLY A 177 11.60 16.38 -5.04
CA GLY A 177 11.88 15.67 -6.28
C GLY A 177 11.25 16.30 -7.52
N SER A 178 10.89 15.45 -8.49
CA SER A 178 10.36 15.87 -9.79
C SER A 178 8.83 15.65 -9.92
N GLY A 179 8.19 15.33 -8.84
CA GLY A 179 6.74 15.11 -8.82
C GLY A 179 5.93 16.40 -8.82
N SER A 180 4.61 16.29 -8.75
CA SER A 180 3.72 17.44 -8.77
C SER A 180 2.48 17.25 -7.86
N ILE A 181 1.96 18.39 -7.38
CA ILE A 181 0.65 18.49 -6.74
C ILE A 181 -0.19 19.45 -7.58
N THR A 182 -1.33 19.00 -8.04
CA THR A 182 -2.28 19.80 -8.82
C THR A 182 -3.63 19.86 -8.10
N ILE A 183 -4.06 21.06 -7.74
CA ILE A 183 -5.41 21.33 -7.22
C ILE A 183 -6.17 22.07 -8.32
N LYS A 184 -7.21 21.43 -8.89
CA LYS A 184 -7.93 22.01 -10.04
C LYS A 184 -8.89 23.13 -9.63
N LYS A 185 -9.54 22.99 -8.49
CA LYS A 185 -10.43 23.99 -7.91
C LYS A 185 -10.35 23.92 -6.39
N GLY A 186 -10.47 25.05 -5.71
CA GLY A 186 -10.54 25.02 -4.25
C GLY A 186 -10.41 26.38 -3.60
N ASN A 187 -10.82 26.40 -2.35
CA ASN A 187 -10.64 27.51 -1.42
C ASN A 187 -9.93 27.00 -0.16
N ALA A 188 -8.90 27.71 0.29
CA ALA A 188 -8.36 27.60 1.63
C ALA A 188 -8.54 28.95 2.32
N LYS A 189 -8.88 28.93 3.60
CA LYS A 189 -9.04 30.14 4.41
C LYS A 189 -7.72 30.58 5.02
#